data_a7dc901c735e4517886dc05689ff9042
#
_entry.id   a7dc901c735e4517886dc05689ff9042
#
_cell.length_a   1.000
_cell.length_b   1.000
_cell.length_c   1.000
_cell.angle_alpha   90.00
_cell.angle_beta   90.00
_cell.angle_gamma   90.00
#
_symmetry.space_group_name_H-M   'P 1'
#
loop_
_entity.id
_entity.type
_entity.pdbx_description
1 polymer ?
#
loop_
_entity_poly.entity_id
_entity_poly.type
_entity_poly.pdbx_seq_one_letter_code
_entity_poly.pdbx_strand_id
1 'polypeptide(L)'
;MRNIWTLLAIATFCLLALTVIGVGAQSLQPTSETYSWSGELVGFDTNSRTITVKSRVVGDQAPAEMSRFTSGDRIVLTWSGFDTYADAISRAVRYDAAKKWSEPFTFPVEFVAYESPRQYVTFKFQIPAGSVDALKSLKPGEWVTATSRHRPSSETEAITAVHPYTASSTRTSTN
;
A
#
# COMPACT_ATOMS: atom_id res chain seq x y z
N MET A 1 -69.90 -41.35 39.09
CA MET A 1 -68.99 -41.56 40.21
C MET A 1 -67.72 -40.87 39.90
N ARG A 2 -67.56 -39.67 40.47
CA ARG A 2 -66.58 -39.27 41.48
C ARG A 2 -65.14 -39.52 40.98
N ASN A 3 -64.23 -38.60 40.92
CA ASN A 3 -63.90 -37.47 41.77
C ASN A 3 -63.06 -36.43 41.08
N ILE A 4 -63.40 -35.23 41.33
CA ILE A 4 -62.59 -34.05 41.32
C ILE A 4 -61.46 -34.20 42.32
N TRP A 5 -60.28 -33.89 41.92
CA TRP A 5 -59.23 -33.36 42.80
C TRP A 5 -58.33 -32.40 42.08
N THR A 6 -58.58 -31.19 42.34
CA THR A 6 -57.75 -30.01 42.28
C THR A 6 -56.38 -30.27 42.88
N LEU A 7 -55.32 -29.96 42.26
CA LEU A 7 -54.12 -29.52 42.95
C LEU A 7 -53.29 -28.53 42.07
N LEU A 8 -53.27 -27.37 42.61
CA LEU A 8 -52.34 -26.29 42.37
C LEU A 8 -50.94 -26.85 42.22
N ALA A 9 -50.28 -26.53 41.17
CA ALA A 9 -48.83 -26.63 41.07
C ALA A 9 -48.28 -25.30 40.52
N ILE A 10 -47.75 -24.63 41.41
CA ILE A 10 -46.91 -23.45 41.43
C ILE A 10 -46.10 -23.34 40.17
N ALA A 11 -46.38 -22.30 39.39
CA ALA A 11 -45.56 -21.86 38.30
C ALA A 11 -44.26 -21.27 38.86
N THR A 12 -43.21 -22.10 38.93
CA THR A 12 -41.87 -21.60 39.14
C THR A 12 -41.38 -21.05 37.84
N PHE A 13 -41.50 -19.77 37.72
CA PHE A 13 -40.93 -19.00 36.57
C PHE A 13 -39.43 -18.94 36.77
N CYS A 14 -38.72 -19.94 36.24
CA CYS A 14 -37.29 -19.86 36.08
C CYS A 14 -36.97 -18.83 34.99
N LEU A 15 -36.71 -17.61 35.46
CA LEU A 15 -36.13 -16.56 34.64
C LEU A 15 -34.70 -16.99 34.25
N LEU A 16 -34.56 -17.72 33.14
CA LEU A 16 -33.28 -17.91 32.50
C LEU A 16 -32.89 -16.55 31.92
N ALA A 17 -32.06 -15.83 32.67
CA ALA A 17 -31.31 -14.71 32.15
C ALA A 17 -30.36 -15.26 31.09
N LEU A 18 -30.78 -15.19 29.83
CA LEU A 18 -29.86 -15.31 28.69
C LEU A 18 -28.90 -14.12 28.78
N THR A 19 -27.77 -14.34 29.42
CA THR A 19 -26.61 -13.50 29.21
C THR A 19 -26.18 -13.71 27.74
N VAL A 20 -26.65 -12.82 26.90
CA VAL A 20 -26.10 -12.62 25.57
C VAL A 20 -24.66 -12.18 25.80
N ILE A 21 -23.73 -13.15 25.75
CA ILE A 21 -22.33 -12.86 25.62
C ILE A 21 -22.24 -12.18 24.25
N GLY A 22 -22.23 -10.86 24.28
CA GLY A 22 -21.88 -10.06 23.13
C GLY A 22 -20.48 -10.50 22.72
N VAL A 23 -20.41 -11.41 21.75
CA VAL A 23 -19.22 -11.61 20.95
C VAL A 23 -19.01 -10.24 20.32
N GLY A 24 -18.14 -9.45 20.97
CA GLY A 24 -17.67 -8.20 20.42
C GLY A 24 -17.15 -8.56 19.03
N ALA A 25 -17.93 -8.19 18.02
CA ALA A 25 -17.42 -8.11 16.68
C ALA A 25 -16.18 -7.22 16.81
N GLN A 26 -15.02 -7.85 16.86
CA GLN A 26 -13.77 -7.15 16.60
C GLN A 26 -14.00 -6.55 15.22
N SER A 27 -14.32 -5.26 15.21
CA SER A 27 -14.27 -4.48 14.01
C SER A 27 -12.86 -4.70 13.50
N LEU A 28 -12.74 -5.50 12.45
CA LEU A 28 -11.53 -5.57 11.66
C LEU A 28 -11.25 -4.11 11.35
N GLN A 29 -10.27 -3.54 12.05
CA GLN A 29 -9.79 -2.22 11.71
C GLN A 29 -9.50 -2.29 10.22
N PRO A 30 -10.04 -1.38 9.41
CA PRO A 30 -9.72 -1.37 8.00
C PRO A 30 -8.20 -1.31 7.94
N THR A 31 -7.58 -2.38 7.47
CA THR A 31 -6.18 -2.36 7.08
C THR A 31 -6.06 -1.15 6.19
N SER A 32 -5.20 -0.20 6.57
CA SER A 32 -5.04 1.06 5.87
C SER A 32 -5.17 0.82 4.36
N GLU A 33 -6.15 1.44 3.71
CA GLU A 33 -6.39 1.24 2.27
C GLU A 33 -5.21 1.75 1.45
N THR A 34 -4.27 2.44 2.09
CA THR A 34 -3.11 3.05 1.47
C THR A 34 -1.84 2.72 2.25
N TYR A 35 -0.72 2.78 1.54
CA TYR A 35 0.63 2.72 2.10
C TYR A 35 1.48 3.82 1.47
N SER A 36 2.56 4.19 2.14
CA SER A 36 3.52 5.16 1.63
C SER A 36 4.85 4.50 1.31
N TRP A 37 5.48 5.00 0.27
CA TRP A 37 6.83 4.62 -0.12
C TRP A 37 7.59 5.86 -0.58
N SER A 38 8.92 5.83 -0.54
CA SER A 38 9.75 6.98 -0.88
C SER A 38 10.79 6.63 -1.92
N GLY A 39 11.24 7.63 -2.67
CA GLY A 39 12.28 7.49 -3.67
C GLY A 39 13.00 8.81 -3.90
N GLU A 40 14.22 8.73 -4.43
CA GLU A 40 15.00 9.89 -4.83
C GLU A 40 14.46 10.45 -6.16
N LEU A 41 14.16 11.73 -6.20
CA LEU A 41 13.72 12.42 -7.40
C LEU A 41 14.88 12.50 -8.41
N VAL A 42 14.66 11.99 -9.60
CA VAL A 42 15.58 12.13 -10.75
C VAL A 42 15.12 13.26 -11.67
N GLY A 43 13.82 13.42 -11.85
CA GLY A 43 13.25 14.48 -12.67
C GLY A 43 11.74 14.57 -12.56
N PHE A 44 11.20 15.74 -12.92
CA PHE A 44 9.79 16.00 -12.93
C PHE A 44 9.40 16.85 -14.15
N ASP A 45 8.48 16.35 -14.97
CA ASP A 45 7.86 17.07 -16.06
C ASP A 45 6.45 17.50 -15.66
N THR A 46 6.28 18.80 -15.47
CA THR A 46 4.99 19.39 -15.07
C THR A 46 3.92 19.32 -16.15
N ASN A 47 4.31 19.31 -17.44
CA ASN A 47 3.36 19.31 -18.56
C ASN A 47 2.70 17.94 -18.70
N SER A 48 3.49 16.88 -18.69
CA SER A 48 2.99 15.50 -18.72
C SER A 48 2.57 14.98 -17.35
N ARG A 49 2.86 15.70 -16.29
CA ARG A 49 2.72 15.27 -14.89
C ARG A 49 3.43 13.95 -14.62
N THR A 50 4.62 13.81 -15.18
CA THR A 50 5.42 12.59 -15.06
C THR A 50 6.61 12.85 -14.13
N ILE A 51 6.75 12.01 -13.12
CA ILE A 51 7.89 12.02 -12.22
C ILE A 51 8.79 10.81 -12.52
N THR A 52 10.09 11.03 -12.48
CA THR A 52 11.10 9.97 -12.54
C THR A 52 11.76 9.87 -11.17
N VAL A 53 11.74 8.69 -10.60
CA VAL A 53 12.32 8.40 -9.28
C VAL A 53 13.26 7.22 -9.34
N LYS A 54 14.18 7.20 -8.37
CA LYS A 54 15.12 6.11 -8.16
C LYS A 54 14.86 5.50 -6.80
N SER A 55 14.74 4.17 -6.75
CA SER A 55 14.52 3.42 -5.52
C SER A 55 15.40 2.17 -5.47
N ARG A 56 15.64 1.71 -4.25
CA ARG A 56 16.43 0.52 -3.98
C ARG A 56 15.66 -0.74 -4.37
N VAL A 57 16.39 -1.74 -4.84
CA VAL A 57 15.88 -3.09 -5.11
C VAL A 57 16.43 -4.04 -4.06
N VAL A 58 15.61 -4.94 -3.54
CA VAL A 58 15.99 -5.92 -2.50
C VAL A 58 15.57 -7.33 -2.87
N GLY A 59 16.18 -8.31 -2.20
CA GLY A 59 15.95 -9.73 -2.44
C GLY A 59 16.67 -10.24 -3.69
N ASP A 60 16.49 -11.53 -3.97
CA ASP A 60 17.23 -12.21 -5.04
C ASP A 60 16.48 -12.23 -6.37
N GLN A 61 15.16 -12.15 -6.35
CA GLN A 61 14.33 -12.24 -7.55
C GLN A 61 14.27 -10.93 -8.32
N ALA A 62 14.08 -9.81 -7.64
CA ALA A 62 13.90 -8.52 -8.29
C ALA A 62 15.12 -8.09 -9.14
N PRO A 63 16.38 -8.26 -8.73
CA PRO A 63 17.53 -7.95 -9.57
C PRO A 63 17.57 -8.76 -10.88
N ALA A 64 17.23 -10.05 -10.82
CA ALA A 64 17.21 -10.91 -12.01
C ALA A 64 16.07 -10.53 -12.98
N GLU A 65 14.93 -10.08 -12.48
CA GLU A 65 13.81 -9.60 -13.26
C GLU A 65 14.13 -8.24 -13.89
N MET A 66 14.71 -7.31 -13.14
CA MET A 66 15.08 -5.97 -13.60
C MET A 66 16.05 -6.00 -14.78
N SER A 67 16.98 -6.95 -14.81
CA SER A 67 17.95 -7.08 -15.91
C SER A 67 17.33 -7.49 -17.26
N ARG A 68 16.07 -7.91 -17.27
CA ARG A 68 15.33 -8.33 -18.48
C ARG A 68 14.51 -7.21 -19.11
N PHE A 69 14.39 -6.07 -18.44
CA PHE A 69 13.64 -4.94 -18.95
C PHE A 69 14.52 -3.95 -19.70
N THR A 70 13.91 -3.29 -20.67
CA THR A 70 14.50 -2.20 -21.43
C THR A 70 13.76 -0.90 -21.14
N SER A 71 14.46 0.23 -21.31
CA SER A 71 13.83 1.55 -21.13
C SER A 71 12.56 1.69 -21.98
N GLY A 72 11.48 2.13 -21.38
CA GLY A 72 10.15 2.23 -21.97
C GLY A 72 9.24 1.03 -21.70
N ASP A 73 9.76 -0.08 -21.18
CA ASP A 73 8.91 -1.21 -20.80
C ASP A 73 7.94 -0.79 -19.68
N ARG A 74 6.68 -1.17 -19.82
CA ARG A 74 5.70 -1.04 -18.75
C ARG A 74 5.82 -2.25 -17.83
N ILE A 75 6.02 -1.97 -16.56
CA ILE A 75 6.21 -2.98 -15.51
C ILE A 75 5.33 -2.69 -14.30
N VAL A 76 5.13 -3.69 -13.49
CA VAL A 76 4.51 -3.58 -12.16
C VAL A 76 5.56 -3.86 -11.12
N LEU A 77 5.74 -2.91 -10.22
CA LEU A 77 6.63 -3.02 -9.08
C LEU A 77 5.84 -3.45 -7.86
N THR A 78 6.45 -4.30 -7.01
CA THR A 78 5.94 -4.64 -5.70
C THR A 78 6.84 -4.00 -4.65
N TRP A 79 6.21 -3.26 -3.75
CA TRP A 79 6.88 -2.60 -2.65
C TRP A 79 6.98 -3.52 -1.43
N SER A 80 8.14 -3.53 -0.79
CA SER A 80 8.36 -4.25 0.47
C SER A 80 8.44 -3.24 1.62
N GLY A 81 7.31 -3.00 2.27
CA GLY A 81 7.16 -1.93 3.27
C GLY A 81 7.23 -2.38 4.73
N PHE A 82 7.76 -3.57 5.03
CA PHE A 82 7.71 -4.13 6.38
C PHE A 82 9.04 -4.15 7.12
N ASP A 83 10.10 -3.62 6.53
CA ASP A 83 11.42 -3.63 7.14
C ASP A 83 11.90 -2.21 7.44
N THR A 84 12.89 -2.08 8.32
CA THR A 84 13.62 -0.83 8.61
C THR A 84 14.27 -0.21 7.36
N TYR A 85 14.31 -0.94 6.27
CA TYR A 85 14.67 -0.51 4.92
C TYR A 85 13.41 -0.21 4.09
N ALA A 86 12.48 0.53 4.67
CA ALA A 86 11.10 0.74 4.21
C ALA A 86 10.95 1.15 2.73
N ASP A 87 12.01 1.49 2.05
CA ASP A 87 12.01 2.08 0.73
C ASP A 87 12.69 1.14 -0.28
N ALA A 88 12.07 0.00 -0.54
CA ALA A 88 12.66 -1.01 -1.40
C ALA A 88 11.65 -1.75 -2.27
N ILE A 89 12.07 -2.03 -3.49
CA ILE A 89 11.34 -2.84 -4.47
C ILE A 89 11.77 -4.29 -4.30
N SER A 90 10.82 -5.18 -4.04
CA SER A 90 11.08 -6.62 -3.82
C SER A 90 10.77 -7.48 -5.03
N ARG A 91 10.00 -6.97 -6.00
CA ARG A 91 9.62 -7.69 -7.20
C ARG A 91 9.30 -6.73 -8.34
N ALA A 92 9.54 -7.19 -9.57
CA ALA A 92 9.11 -6.53 -10.80
C ALA A 92 8.57 -7.56 -11.79
N VAL A 93 7.46 -7.26 -12.43
CA VAL A 93 6.93 -8.11 -13.50
C VAL A 93 6.50 -7.24 -14.67
N ARG A 94 6.47 -7.82 -15.89
CA ARG A 94 5.95 -7.11 -17.05
C ARG A 94 4.48 -6.79 -16.84
N TYR A 95 4.08 -5.58 -17.20
CA TYR A 95 2.70 -5.16 -17.14
C TYR A 95 1.84 -5.98 -18.12
N ASP A 96 0.70 -6.44 -17.65
CA ASP A 96 -0.30 -7.15 -18.45
C ASP A 96 -1.67 -6.49 -18.23
N ALA A 97 -2.18 -5.83 -19.26
CA ALA A 97 -3.46 -5.13 -19.20
C ALA A 97 -4.67 -6.07 -19.00
N ALA A 98 -4.54 -7.34 -19.35
CA ALA A 98 -5.60 -8.34 -19.17
C ALA A 98 -5.64 -8.89 -17.73
N LYS A 99 -4.60 -8.67 -16.96
CA LYS A 99 -4.50 -9.19 -15.59
C LYS A 99 -5.18 -8.23 -14.62
N LYS A 100 -6.09 -8.75 -13.80
CA LYS A 100 -6.69 -7.94 -12.72
C LYS A 100 -5.63 -7.55 -11.68
N TRP A 101 -5.65 -6.29 -11.31
CA TRP A 101 -4.84 -5.74 -10.23
C TRP A 101 -5.38 -6.21 -8.89
N SER A 102 -4.79 -7.20 -8.30
CA SER A 102 -5.24 -7.77 -7.03
C SER A 102 -4.13 -7.98 -6.01
N GLU A 103 -2.89 -7.88 -6.44
CA GLU A 103 -1.75 -8.08 -5.55
C GLU A 103 -1.54 -6.83 -4.67
N PRO A 104 -1.30 -7.01 -3.36
CA PRO A 104 -1.06 -5.89 -2.46
C PRO A 104 0.31 -5.25 -2.74
N PHE A 105 0.42 -3.97 -2.41
CA PHE A 105 1.65 -3.18 -2.51
C PHE A 105 2.22 -3.09 -3.92
N THR A 106 1.37 -3.16 -4.96
CA THR A 106 1.81 -3.07 -6.35
C THR A 106 1.40 -1.76 -7.00
N PHE A 107 2.24 -1.27 -7.91
CA PHE A 107 1.94 -0.10 -8.74
C PHE A 107 2.63 -0.20 -10.10
N PRO A 108 1.95 0.29 -11.17
CA PRO A 108 2.50 0.26 -12.52
C PRO A 108 3.41 1.46 -12.76
N VAL A 109 4.46 1.22 -13.50
CA VAL A 109 5.42 2.25 -13.89
C VAL A 109 5.98 1.97 -15.28
N GLU A 110 6.67 2.95 -15.85
CA GLU A 110 7.55 2.77 -16.99
C GLU A 110 8.99 2.60 -16.48
N PHE A 111 9.63 1.52 -16.87
CA PHE A 111 11.02 1.24 -16.55
C PHE A 111 11.95 2.19 -17.30
N VAL A 112 12.96 2.73 -16.63
CA VAL A 112 13.97 3.60 -17.23
C VAL A 112 15.34 2.93 -17.23
N ALA A 113 15.82 2.47 -16.07
CA ALA A 113 17.12 1.85 -15.94
C ALA A 113 17.23 1.00 -14.66
N TYR A 114 18.17 0.07 -14.65
CA TYR A 114 18.58 -0.68 -13.47
C TYR A 114 20.10 -0.66 -13.31
N GLU A 115 20.55 -0.19 -12.16
CA GLU A 115 21.97 -0.14 -11.78
C GLU A 115 22.32 -1.37 -10.95
N SER A 116 22.70 -2.47 -11.61
CA SER A 116 22.99 -3.75 -10.95
C SER A 116 23.99 -3.67 -9.77
N PRO A 117 25.13 -2.98 -9.89
CA PRO A 117 26.10 -2.95 -8.80
C PRO A 117 25.59 -2.27 -7.52
N ARG A 118 24.67 -1.34 -7.68
CA ARG A 118 24.09 -0.56 -6.56
C ARG A 118 22.70 -1.03 -6.18
N GLN A 119 22.10 -1.90 -6.97
CA GLN A 119 20.74 -2.38 -6.81
C GLN A 119 19.71 -1.24 -6.75
N TYR A 120 19.82 -0.27 -7.65
CA TYR A 120 18.84 0.79 -7.82
C TYR A 120 18.09 0.64 -9.13
N VAL A 121 16.77 0.83 -9.08
CA VAL A 121 15.93 0.96 -10.26
C VAL A 121 15.46 2.39 -10.42
N THR A 122 15.54 2.90 -11.64
CA THR A 122 14.95 4.18 -12.04
C THR A 122 13.70 3.88 -12.86
N PHE A 123 12.60 4.51 -12.49
CA PHE A 123 11.32 4.34 -13.16
C PHE A 123 10.54 5.66 -13.16
N LYS A 124 9.57 5.77 -14.05
CA LYS A 124 8.70 6.96 -14.13
C LYS A 124 7.23 6.56 -14.12
N PHE A 125 6.41 7.48 -13.61
CA PHE A 125 4.96 7.31 -13.54
C PHE A 125 4.25 8.67 -13.56
N GLN A 126 2.98 8.63 -13.92
CA GLN A 126 2.14 9.82 -13.90
C GLN A 126 1.63 10.09 -12.48
N ILE A 127 1.69 11.34 -12.05
CA ILE A 127 1.20 11.75 -10.72
C ILE A 127 -0.20 12.36 -10.79
N PRO A 128 -0.98 12.29 -9.71
CA PRO A 128 -2.25 13.01 -9.59
C PRO A 128 -2.07 14.52 -9.75
N ALA A 129 -3.05 15.18 -10.37
CA ALA A 129 -2.98 16.61 -10.60
C ALA A 129 -2.77 17.45 -9.33
N GLY A 130 -3.37 17.02 -8.22
CA GLY A 130 -3.22 17.69 -6.92
C GLY A 130 -1.81 17.62 -6.31
N SER A 131 -0.92 16.76 -6.84
CA SER A 131 0.45 16.65 -6.36
C SER A 131 1.44 17.59 -7.08
N VAL A 132 1.05 18.16 -8.22
CA VAL A 132 1.93 18.94 -9.09
C VAL A 132 2.56 20.13 -8.36
N ASP A 133 1.74 20.92 -7.68
CA ASP A 133 2.22 22.14 -7.04
C ASP A 133 3.21 21.87 -5.90
N ALA A 134 3.02 20.80 -5.17
CA ALA A 134 3.92 20.41 -4.08
C ALA A 134 5.31 20.00 -4.59
N LEU A 135 5.43 19.56 -5.84
CA LEU A 135 6.68 19.05 -6.41
C LEU A 135 7.44 20.08 -7.25
N LYS A 136 6.83 21.20 -7.61
CA LYS A 136 7.45 22.21 -8.50
C LYS A 136 8.76 22.79 -7.97
N SER A 137 8.94 22.85 -6.66
CA SER A 137 10.12 23.42 -6.01
C SER A 137 11.25 22.40 -5.80
N LEU A 138 10.97 21.11 -5.98
CA LEU A 138 11.96 20.06 -5.76
C LEU A 138 12.99 19.99 -6.88
N LYS A 139 14.20 19.61 -6.48
CA LYS A 139 15.35 19.42 -7.37
C LYS A 139 15.72 17.93 -7.44
N PRO A 140 16.34 17.49 -8.56
CA PRO A 140 16.95 16.17 -8.61
C PRO A 140 17.87 15.90 -7.41
N GLY A 141 17.78 14.71 -6.84
CA GLY A 141 18.47 14.31 -5.62
C GLY A 141 17.66 14.48 -4.33
N GLU A 142 16.60 15.29 -4.34
CA GLU A 142 15.68 15.38 -3.21
C GLU A 142 14.73 14.17 -3.17
N TRP A 143 14.19 13.88 -2.01
CA TRP A 143 13.32 12.72 -1.83
C TRP A 143 11.86 13.10 -1.91
N VAL A 144 11.08 12.20 -2.46
CA VAL A 144 9.62 12.27 -2.53
C VAL A 144 9.00 11.08 -1.82
N THR A 145 7.80 11.29 -1.28
CA THR A 145 6.95 10.23 -0.75
C THR A 145 5.72 10.10 -1.63
N ALA A 146 5.44 8.91 -2.08
CA ALA A 146 4.21 8.55 -2.76
C ALA A 146 3.28 7.80 -1.82
N THR A 147 1.98 8.12 -1.90
CA THR A 147 0.92 7.36 -1.26
C THR A 147 0.23 6.52 -2.32
N SER A 148 0.15 5.24 -2.07
CA SER A 148 -0.44 4.26 -2.99
C SER A 148 -1.55 3.47 -2.33
N ARG A 149 -2.51 2.98 -3.11
CA ARG A 149 -3.52 2.05 -2.60
C ARG A 149 -2.88 0.71 -2.30
N HIS A 150 -3.26 0.13 -1.18
CA HIS A 150 -2.80 -1.21 -0.79
C HIS A 150 -3.16 -2.27 -1.84
N ARG A 151 -4.38 -2.20 -2.40
CA ARG A 151 -4.84 -3.04 -3.50
C ARG A 151 -5.53 -2.15 -4.54
N PRO A 152 -4.80 -1.65 -5.53
CA PRO A 152 -5.41 -0.82 -6.56
C PRO A 152 -6.35 -1.65 -7.45
N SER A 153 -7.46 -1.05 -7.86
CA SER A 153 -8.40 -1.65 -8.81
C SER A 153 -8.06 -1.31 -10.27
N SER A 154 -7.26 -0.27 -10.46
CA SER A 154 -6.78 0.21 -11.77
C SER A 154 -5.44 0.91 -11.64
N GLU A 155 -4.80 1.15 -12.77
CA GLU A 155 -3.53 1.90 -12.82
C GLU A 155 -3.65 3.32 -12.27
N THR A 156 -4.70 4.01 -12.67
CA THR A 156 -4.90 5.43 -12.31
C THR A 156 -5.17 5.64 -10.83
N GLU A 157 -5.55 4.57 -10.13
CA GLU A 157 -5.82 4.59 -8.70
C GLU A 157 -4.65 4.09 -7.85
N ALA A 158 -3.63 3.52 -8.49
CA ALA A 158 -2.52 2.90 -7.76
C ALA A 158 -1.74 3.92 -6.93
N ILE A 159 -1.51 5.12 -7.47
CA ILE A 159 -0.82 6.22 -6.78
C ILE A 159 -1.81 7.36 -6.58
N THR A 160 -2.08 7.69 -5.34
CA THR A 160 -3.13 8.65 -4.94
C THR A 160 -2.59 10.04 -4.61
N ALA A 161 -1.33 10.12 -4.19
CA ALA A 161 -0.65 11.38 -3.91
C ALA A 161 0.87 11.23 -4.02
N VAL A 162 1.55 12.33 -4.32
CA VAL A 162 3.01 12.45 -4.21
C VAL A 162 3.34 13.81 -3.60
N HIS A 163 4.24 13.84 -2.65
CA HIS A 163 4.66 15.05 -1.95
C HIS A 163 6.16 14.99 -1.60
N PRO A 164 6.78 16.12 -1.25
CA PRO A 164 8.15 16.13 -0.73
C PRO A 164 8.28 15.19 0.47
N TYR A 165 9.40 14.48 0.55
CA TYR A 165 9.68 13.63 1.71
C TYR A 165 9.85 14.50 2.96
N THR A 166 9.10 14.18 3.99
CA THR A 166 9.27 14.78 5.31
C THR A 166 9.81 13.71 6.24
N ALA A 167 11.06 13.86 6.68
CA ALA A 167 11.59 13.00 7.73
C ALA A 167 10.67 13.12 8.95
N SER A 168 9.98 12.04 9.31
CA SER A 168 9.23 12.02 10.57
C SER A 168 10.24 12.29 11.70
N SER A 169 10.10 13.42 12.36
CA SER A 169 10.89 13.74 13.53
C SER A 169 10.74 12.58 14.52
N THR A 170 11.83 11.87 14.69
CA THR A 170 11.99 10.69 15.53
C THR A 170 11.36 10.93 16.89
N ARG A 171 10.51 10.00 17.30
CA ARG A 171 10.00 9.88 18.67
C ARG A 171 11.09 10.24 19.67
N THR A 172 10.91 11.34 20.36
CA THR A 172 11.56 11.56 21.64
C THR A 172 10.98 10.53 22.60
N SER A 173 11.69 9.44 22.80
CA SER A 173 11.40 8.55 23.92
C SER A 173 11.79 9.29 25.19
N THR A 174 10.81 9.89 25.84
CA THR A 174 10.96 10.33 27.21
C THR A 174 10.97 9.08 28.09
N ASN A 175 12.14 8.82 28.68
CA ASN A 175 12.29 7.90 29.81
C ASN A 175 11.43 8.36 30.99
#